data_2e8259eb6dd22f524c19de1d8b319820
#
_entry.id   2e8259eb6dd22f524c19de1d8b319820
#
_cell.length_a   1.000
_cell.length_b   1.000
_cell.length_c   1.000
_cell.angle_alpha   90.00
_cell.angle_beta   90.00
_cell.angle_gamma   90.00
#
_symmetry.space_group_name_H-M   'P 1'
#
loop_
_entity.id
_entity.type
_entity.pdbx_description
1 polymer ?
#
loop_
_entity_poly.entity_id
_entity_poly.type
_entity_poly.pdbx_seq_one_letter_code
_entity_poly.pdbx_strand_id
1 'polypeptide(L)'
;MTTPKTLLLHSVSLIVIYALSSTNLMANDFAALDKALPASYVINGTEPIFDFDGDGCLPSAGISRTGQQNAGLKTSGSLGGNCRDTWFLNTSNTVHRYACKDTQNGDYCAHFYALYFKKDQVFSYFGGGHRHDWEYAAVWTKNGLVTHGSYSAHGDLFTKPVSELPMENGHLKIVYHKDGILTHALRFAKSNETAETAYNRFVTPPIIS
;
A
#
# COMPACT_ATOMS: atom_id res chain seq x y z
N MET A 1 52.57 -9.57 -70.42
CA MET A 1 51.14 -9.83 -70.14
C MET A 1 51.08 -10.24 -68.71
N THR A 2 50.75 -9.32 -67.83
CA THR A 2 50.64 -9.53 -66.38
C THR A 2 49.16 -9.41 -65.99
N THR A 3 48.57 -10.50 -65.51
CA THR A 3 47.24 -10.59 -65.02
C THR A 3 47.15 -10.02 -63.57
N PRO A 4 46.15 -9.20 -63.23
CA PRO A 4 45.98 -8.69 -61.87
C PRO A 4 45.28 -9.74 -60.97
N LYS A 5 45.84 -9.97 -59.78
CA LYS A 5 45.23 -10.77 -58.73
C LYS A 5 44.16 -9.96 -58.01
N THR A 6 42.94 -10.43 -58.10
CA THR A 6 41.81 -9.85 -57.38
C THR A 6 41.86 -10.29 -55.90
N LEU A 7 41.99 -9.34 -54.99
CA LEU A 7 41.98 -9.57 -53.53
C LEU A 7 40.52 -9.54 -53.05
N LEU A 8 39.99 -10.70 -52.61
CA LEU A 8 38.65 -10.81 -52.00
C LEU A 8 38.77 -10.37 -50.52
N LEU A 9 38.25 -9.21 -50.20
CA LEU A 9 38.06 -8.81 -48.82
C LEU A 9 36.84 -9.53 -48.25
N HIS A 10 37.03 -10.42 -47.28
CA HIS A 10 35.97 -10.99 -46.48
C HIS A 10 35.65 -10.03 -45.32
N SER A 11 34.49 -9.35 -45.39
CA SER A 11 33.99 -8.59 -44.28
C SER A 11 33.36 -9.54 -43.26
N VAL A 12 34.01 -9.65 -42.10
CA VAL A 12 33.45 -10.35 -40.93
C VAL A 12 32.51 -9.38 -40.22
N SER A 13 31.21 -9.58 -40.40
CA SER A 13 30.20 -8.84 -39.62
C SER A 13 30.16 -9.40 -38.20
N LEU A 14 30.64 -8.62 -37.23
CA LEU A 14 30.51 -8.94 -35.82
C LEU A 14 29.07 -8.67 -35.39
N ILE A 15 28.27 -9.72 -35.26
CA ILE A 15 26.92 -9.60 -34.66
C ILE A 15 27.10 -9.52 -33.14
N VAL A 16 26.98 -8.32 -32.58
CA VAL A 16 26.93 -8.11 -31.13
C VAL A 16 25.52 -8.49 -30.67
N ILE A 17 25.37 -9.69 -30.13
CA ILE A 17 24.11 -10.11 -29.48
C ILE A 17 24.09 -9.43 -28.10
N TYR A 18 23.31 -8.36 -27.98
CA TYR A 18 22.91 -7.83 -26.68
C TYR A 18 21.98 -8.86 -26.01
N ALA A 19 22.53 -9.65 -25.11
CA ALA A 19 21.73 -10.40 -24.16
C ALA A 19 21.02 -9.40 -23.25
N LEU A 20 19.76 -9.10 -23.56
CA LEU A 20 18.85 -8.44 -22.63
C LEU A 20 18.63 -9.43 -21.49
N SER A 21 19.45 -9.33 -20.44
CA SER A 21 19.16 -9.96 -19.18
C SER A 21 17.87 -9.33 -18.65
N SER A 22 16.76 -10.02 -18.88
CA SER A 22 15.53 -9.74 -18.14
C SER A 22 15.82 -10.03 -16.67
N THR A 23 16.28 -9.01 -15.94
CA THR A 23 16.25 -9.05 -14.49
C THR A 23 14.79 -9.25 -14.11
N ASN A 24 14.46 -10.44 -13.63
CA ASN A 24 13.20 -10.63 -12.92
C ASN A 24 13.21 -9.61 -11.80
N LEU A 25 12.46 -8.52 -11.97
CA LEU A 25 12.21 -7.59 -10.88
C LEU A 25 11.40 -8.38 -9.84
N MET A 26 12.11 -8.98 -8.91
CA MET A 26 11.49 -9.50 -7.70
C MET A 26 10.83 -8.31 -7.01
N ALA A 27 9.61 -8.50 -6.51
CA ALA A 27 9.00 -7.49 -5.66
C ALA A 27 9.88 -7.34 -4.42
N ASN A 28 10.77 -6.35 -4.43
CA ASN A 28 11.67 -6.10 -3.31
C ASN A 28 10.83 -5.53 -2.16
N ASP A 29 10.97 -6.13 -1.00
CA ASP A 29 10.46 -5.53 0.22
C ASP A 29 11.45 -4.43 0.63
N PHE A 30 11.00 -3.18 0.53
CA PHE A 30 11.78 -2.05 1.01
C PHE A 30 11.63 -1.95 2.52
N ALA A 31 12.71 -1.56 3.21
CA ALA A 31 12.61 -1.19 4.60
C ALA A 31 11.60 -0.04 4.76
N ALA A 32 10.82 -0.06 5.84
CA ALA A 32 9.92 1.03 6.18
C ALA A 32 10.69 2.35 6.26
N LEU A 33 10.11 3.40 5.70
CA LEU A 33 10.64 4.75 5.84
C LEU A 33 10.42 5.23 7.26
N ASP A 34 11.36 5.97 7.81
CA ASP A 34 11.21 6.58 9.11
C ASP A 34 10.40 7.89 9.05
N LYS A 35 10.02 8.40 10.21
CA LYS A 35 9.23 9.63 10.38
C LYS A 35 9.91 10.90 9.85
N ALA A 36 11.14 10.83 9.38
CA ALA A 36 11.92 12.00 8.96
C ALA A 36 11.51 12.57 7.60
N LEU A 37 10.47 12.03 6.97
CA LEU A 37 9.96 12.53 5.70
C LEU A 37 8.55 13.10 5.84
N PRO A 38 8.42 14.34 5.55
CA PRO A 38 8.80 15.51 6.32
C PRO A 38 7.95 15.59 7.57
N ALA A 39 8.55 15.43 8.71
CA ALA A 39 7.88 15.51 10.00
C ALA A 39 7.49 16.95 10.38
N SER A 40 6.79 17.68 9.51
CA SER A 40 6.30 19.02 9.85
C SER A 40 5.02 18.99 10.70
N TYR A 41 4.51 17.80 11.08
CA TYR A 41 3.25 17.70 11.83
C TYR A 41 3.33 16.79 13.01
N VAL A 42 2.77 17.28 14.09
CA VAL A 42 2.29 16.42 15.17
C VAL A 42 1.02 15.74 14.64
N ILE A 43 1.10 14.46 14.31
CA ILE A 43 -0.07 13.61 14.17
C ILE A 43 -0.64 13.52 15.58
N ASN A 44 -1.79 14.12 15.83
CA ASN A 44 -2.33 14.31 17.17
C ASN A 44 -3.01 13.04 17.74
N GLY A 45 -2.47 11.83 17.48
CA GLY A 45 -3.01 10.59 18.01
C GLY A 45 -4.38 10.22 17.42
N THR A 46 -4.69 10.70 16.21
CA THR A 46 -5.95 10.40 15.51
C THR A 46 -5.78 9.36 14.41
N GLU A 47 -4.55 8.84 14.23
CA GLU A 47 -4.25 7.82 13.23
C GLU A 47 -5.12 6.57 13.44
N PRO A 48 -5.64 5.99 12.35
CA PRO A 48 -6.37 4.73 12.43
C PRO A 48 -5.44 3.58 12.82
N ILE A 49 -6.01 2.57 13.45
CA ILE A 49 -5.39 1.28 13.68
C ILE A 49 -6.04 0.24 12.77
N PHE A 50 -5.22 -0.63 12.19
CA PHE A 50 -5.61 -1.55 11.15
C PHE A 50 -5.49 -3.02 11.58
N ASP A 51 -6.41 -3.82 11.08
CA ASP A 51 -6.29 -5.27 10.99
C ASP A 51 -6.27 -5.71 9.53
N PHE A 52 -5.69 -6.87 9.27
CA PHE A 52 -5.53 -7.43 7.94
C PHE A 52 -5.96 -8.90 7.99
N ASP A 53 -7.15 -9.19 7.49
CA ASP A 53 -7.71 -10.54 7.47
C ASP A 53 -6.76 -11.56 6.82
N GLY A 54 -6.90 -12.84 7.19
CA GLY A 54 -5.96 -13.90 6.84
C GLY A 54 -5.82 -14.21 5.35
N ASP A 55 -6.64 -13.63 4.48
CA ASP A 55 -6.84 -14.04 3.10
C ASP A 55 -6.21 -13.11 2.03
N GLY A 56 -5.69 -11.93 2.40
CA GLY A 56 -5.07 -10.96 1.49
C GLY A 56 -3.58 -10.74 1.72
N CYS A 57 -3.01 -9.76 1.03
CA CYS A 57 -1.67 -9.26 1.32
C CYS A 57 -1.64 -8.46 2.62
N LEU A 58 -0.50 -8.47 3.30
CA LEU A 58 -0.18 -7.46 4.31
C LEU A 58 0.37 -6.20 3.60
N PRO A 59 0.28 -5.02 4.23
CA PRO A 59 0.80 -3.79 3.62
C PRO A 59 2.32 -3.87 3.42
N SER A 60 2.80 -3.06 2.48
CA SER A 60 4.21 -2.95 2.12
C SER A 60 4.57 -1.48 1.87
N ALA A 61 5.85 -1.14 1.86
CA ALA A 61 6.29 0.17 1.41
C ALA A 61 6.17 0.27 -0.11
N GLY A 62 5.38 1.23 -0.59
CA GLY A 62 5.18 1.47 -2.03
C GLY A 62 6.38 2.11 -2.71
N ILE A 63 7.28 2.75 -1.93
CA ILE A 63 8.46 3.45 -2.42
C ILE A 63 9.63 3.25 -1.45
N SER A 64 10.83 3.14 -1.98
CA SER A 64 12.06 3.12 -1.17
C SER A 64 12.51 4.54 -0.82
N ARG A 65 13.46 4.65 0.13
CA ARG A 65 14.12 5.92 0.48
C ARG A 65 14.84 6.60 -0.69
N THR A 66 15.25 5.83 -1.69
CA THR A 66 15.91 6.34 -2.90
C THR A 66 14.95 6.67 -4.04
N GLY A 67 13.62 6.59 -3.78
CA GLY A 67 12.59 6.88 -4.78
C GLY A 67 12.25 5.71 -5.71
N GLN A 68 12.79 4.51 -5.47
CA GLN A 68 12.46 3.33 -6.26
C GLN A 68 11.04 2.86 -5.92
N GLN A 69 10.20 2.71 -6.93
CA GLN A 69 8.85 2.20 -6.77
C GLN A 69 8.85 0.68 -6.53
N ASN A 70 7.94 0.20 -5.68
CA ASN A 70 7.72 -1.22 -5.49
C ASN A 70 7.17 -1.84 -6.78
N ALA A 71 7.79 -2.93 -7.23
CA ALA A 71 7.38 -3.59 -8.48
C ALA A 71 6.01 -4.29 -8.38
N GLY A 72 5.48 -4.45 -7.16
CA GLY A 72 4.26 -5.19 -6.92
C GLY A 72 4.36 -6.68 -7.27
N LEU A 73 3.27 -7.40 -7.17
CA LEU A 73 3.18 -8.83 -7.50
C LEU A 73 2.13 -9.09 -8.58
N LYS A 74 2.35 -10.13 -9.37
CA LYS A 74 1.30 -10.64 -10.29
C LYS A 74 0.18 -11.28 -9.46
N THR A 75 -1.06 -11.16 -9.96
CA THR A 75 -2.24 -11.83 -9.40
C THR A 75 -2.23 -13.31 -9.78
N SER A 76 -1.40 -14.10 -9.11
CA SER A 76 -1.22 -15.54 -9.35
C SER A 76 -0.87 -16.25 -8.05
N GLY A 77 -1.06 -17.57 -8.01
CA GLY A 77 -0.85 -18.37 -6.80
C GLY A 77 -1.93 -18.10 -5.75
N SER A 78 -1.62 -18.28 -4.47
CA SER A 78 -2.54 -18.00 -3.38
C SER A 78 -2.78 -16.49 -3.20
N LEU A 79 -3.91 -16.11 -2.59
CA LEU A 79 -4.30 -14.72 -2.36
C LEU A 79 -3.19 -13.92 -1.67
N GLY A 80 -2.72 -14.41 -0.53
CA GLY A 80 -1.63 -13.81 0.24
C GLY A 80 -0.22 -14.30 -0.16
N GLY A 81 -0.05 -15.01 -1.28
CA GLY A 81 1.24 -15.59 -1.66
C GLY A 81 2.31 -14.54 -1.92
N ASN A 82 3.47 -14.69 -1.26
CA ASN A 82 4.63 -13.80 -1.33
C ASN A 82 4.38 -12.35 -0.85
N CYS A 83 3.32 -12.14 -0.06
CA CYS A 83 2.99 -10.82 0.48
C CYS A 83 2.39 -10.84 1.89
N ARG A 84 2.64 -11.89 2.67
CA ARG A 84 2.23 -11.99 4.09
C ARG A 84 3.42 -12.26 5.00
N ASP A 85 4.38 -11.34 4.99
CA ASP A 85 5.47 -11.38 5.95
C ASP A 85 4.96 -10.98 7.35
N THR A 86 5.21 -11.81 8.35
CA THR A 86 4.85 -11.53 9.74
C THR A 86 5.55 -10.29 10.31
N TRP A 87 6.67 -9.89 9.71
CA TRP A 87 7.45 -8.70 10.08
C TRP A 87 7.13 -7.47 9.23
N PHE A 88 5.95 -7.43 8.62
CA PHE A 88 5.55 -6.39 7.66
C PHE A 88 5.67 -4.96 8.20
N LEU A 89 5.61 -4.73 9.50
CA LEU A 89 5.82 -3.39 10.08
C LEU A 89 7.23 -2.83 9.81
N ASN A 90 8.21 -3.71 9.53
CA ASN A 90 9.56 -3.31 9.16
C ASN A 90 9.70 -2.97 7.66
N THR A 91 8.69 -3.33 6.86
CA THR A 91 8.71 -3.20 5.39
C THR A 91 7.46 -2.53 4.84
N SER A 92 6.70 -1.84 5.68
CA SER A 92 5.48 -1.12 5.28
C SER A 92 5.42 0.28 5.86
N ASN A 93 4.62 1.13 5.25
CA ASN A 93 4.32 2.47 5.74
C ASN A 93 2.83 2.77 5.62
N THR A 94 2.35 3.65 6.50
CA THR A 94 1.11 4.38 6.33
C THR A 94 1.45 5.77 5.80
N VAL A 95 0.99 6.11 4.60
CA VAL A 95 1.22 7.42 4.01
C VAL A 95 0.15 8.37 4.49
N HIS A 96 0.55 9.42 5.20
CA HIS A 96 -0.36 10.44 5.72
C HIS A 96 -0.33 11.70 4.85
N ARG A 97 -1.50 12.25 4.59
CA ARG A 97 -1.70 13.58 4.02
C ARG A 97 -2.89 14.23 4.70
N TYR A 98 -2.85 15.55 4.87
CA TYR A 98 -3.97 16.26 5.44
C TYR A 98 -4.16 17.64 4.80
N ALA A 99 -5.36 18.17 4.96
CA ALA A 99 -5.69 19.54 4.66
C ALA A 99 -6.67 20.07 5.71
N CYS A 100 -6.50 21.33 6.09
CA CYS A 100 -7.39 22.01 7.00
C CYS A 100 -8.03 23.23 6.33
N LYS A 101 -9.22 23.57 6.79
CA LYS A 101 -9.94 24.78 6.41
C LYS A 101 -10.46 25.44 7.66
N ASP A 102 -9.96 26.63 7.95
CA ASP A 102 -10.51 27.50 8.98
C ASP A 102 -11.79 28.18 8.49
N THR A 103 -12.81 28.18 9.31
CA THR A 103 -14.12 28.77 9.03
C THR A 103 -14.64 29.50 10.26
N GLN A 104 -15.71 30.32 10.08
CA GLN A 104 -16.41 30.94 11.20
C GLN A 104 -16.97 29.93 12.21
N ASN A 105 -17.15 28.65 11.80
CA ASN A 105 -17.70 27.58 12.63
C ASN A 105 -16.63 26.67 13.25
N GLY A 106 -15.34 26.97 13.06
CA GLY A 106 -14.21 26.24 13.58
C GLY A 106 -13.23 25.79 12.49
N ASP A 107 -12.14 25.19 12.92
CA ASP A 107 -11.10 24.60 12.08
C ASP A 107 -11.46 23.15 11.74
N TYR A 108 -11.61 22.85 10.45
CA TYR A 108 -11.95 21.53 9.94
C TYR A 108 -10.77 20.93 9.22
N CYS A 109 -10.33 19.75 9.63
CA CYS A 109 -9.25 19.03 8.97
C CYS A 109 -9.73 17.65 8.48
N ALA A 110 -9.14 17.23 7.35
CA ALA A 110 -9.25 15.89 6.81
C ALA A 110 -7.84 15.26 6.82
N HIS A 111 -7.68 14.13 7.50
CA HIS A 111 -6.45 13.36 7.57
C HIS A 111 -6.63 12.06 6.82
N PHE A 112 -5.88 11.84 5.76
CA PHE A 112 -5.89 10.61 4.95
C PHE A 112 -4.69 9.75 5.30
N TYR A 113 -4.92 8.46 5.49
CA TYR A 113 -3.96 7.45 5.87
C TYR A 113 -4.03 6.30 4.86
N ALA A 114 -3.09 6.26 3.92
CA ALA A 114 -3.08 5.30 2.83
C ALA A 114 -2.08 4.17 3.08
N LEU A 115 -2.50 2.96 2.70
CA LEU A 115 -1.70 1.75 2.73
C LEU A 115 -1.49 1.24 1.30
N TYR A 116 -0.33 0.68 1.05
CA TYR A 116 0.01 0.03 -0.21
C TYR A 116 0.10 -1.48 -0.04
N PHE A 117 -0.49 -2.22 -0.98
CA PHE A 117 -0.39 -3.68 -1.07
C PHE A 117 0.22 -4.07 -2.41
N LYS A 118 1.08 -5.09 -2.43
CA LYS A 118 1.82 -5.52 -3.62
C LYS A 118 0.92 -6.10 -4.71
N LYS A 119 -0.20 -6.67 -4.35
CA LYS A 119 -1.29 -7.12 -5.23
C LYS A 119 -2.60 -7.15 -4.47
N ASP A 120 -3.69 -7.08 -5.19
CA ASP A 120 -5.00 -7.48 -4.75
C ASP A 120 -5.57 -8.52 -5.73
N GLN A 121 -5.85 -9.72 -5.25
CA GLN A 121 -6.20 -10.88 -6.05
C GLN A 121 -7.58 -11.42 -5.67
N VAL A 122 -8.42 -11.69 -6.67
CA VAL A 122 -9.80 -12.14 -6.45
C VAL A 122 -9.85 -13.63 -6.10
N PHE A 123 -9.19 -14.48 -6.89
CA PHE A 123 -9.25 -15.93 -6.73
C PHE A 123 -7.87 -16.54 -6.60
N SER A 124 -7.72 -17.47 -5.64
CA SER A 124 -6.50 -18.28 -5.54
C SER A 124 -6.29 -19.06 -6.83
N TYR A 125 -5.07 -19.03 -7.36
CA TYR A 125 -4.60 -19.73 -8.56
C TYR A 125 -5.22 -19.30 -9.90
N PHE A 126 -6.43 -18.76 -9.91
CA PHE A 126 -7.12 -18.34 -11.13
C PHE A 126 -6.91 -16.86 -11.47
N GLY A 127 -6.28 -16.09 -10.58
CA GLY A 127 -5.99 -14.67 -10.81
C GLY A 127 -7.21 -13.78 -10.57
N GLY A 128 -7.38 -12.78 -11.46
CA GLY A 128 -8.31 -11.67 -11.25
C GLY A 128 -7.76 -10.64 -10.25
N GLY A 129 -8.30 -9.42 -10.30
CA GLY A 129 -7.78 -8.30 -9.51
C GLY A 129 -6.61 -7.59 -10.21
N HIS A 130 -5.74 -6.95 -9.46
CA HIS A 130 -4.69 -6.09 -10.00
C HIS A 130 -3.38 -6.15 -9.20
N ARG A 131 -2.30 -5.85 -9.90
CA ARG A 131 -1.02 -5.53 -9.28
C ARG A 131 -1.12 -4.12 -8.73
N HIS A 132 -0.50 -3.86 -7.59
CA HIS A 132 -0.56 -2.60 -6.86
C HIS A 132 -1.98 -2.25 -6.40
N ASP A 133 -2.15 -2.19 -5.12
CA ASP A 133 -3.38 -1.76 -4.52
C ASP A 133 -3.11 -0.65 -3.50
N TRP A 134 -3.96 0.38 -3.51
CA TRP A 134 -3.91 1.49 -2.59
C TRP A 134 -5.28 1.68 -1.96
N GLU A 135 -5.33 1.50 -0.65
CA GLU A 135 -6.52 1.77 0.13
C GLU A 135 -6.22 2.81 1.21
N TYR A 136 -7.22 3.59 1.57
CA TYR A 136 -7.05 4.62 2.57
C TYR A 136 -8.22 4.72 3.55
N ALA A 137 -7.89 5.07 4.80
CA ALA A 137 -8.85 5.56 5.77
C ALA A 137 -8.71 7.09 5.90
N ALA A 138 -9.78 7.75 6.30
CA ALA A 138 -9.73 9.16 6.61
C ALA A 138 -10.35 9.45 7.98
N VAL A 139 -9.75 10.38 8.71
CA VAL A 139 -10.26 10.89 9.98
C VAL A 139 -10.53 12.38 9.82
N TRP A 140 -11.74 12.78 10.11
CA TRP A 140 -12.22 14.15 10.01
C TRP A 140 -12.28 14.77 11.39
N THR A 141 -11.69 15.93 11.54
CA THR A 141 -11.70 16.64 12.82
C THR A 141 -12.33 18.02 12.71
N LYS A 142 -12.87 18.48 13.83
CA LYS A 142 -13.28 19.88 14.03
C LYS A 142 -12.65 20.37 15.31
N ASN A 143 -11.87 21.45 15.24
CA ASN A 143 -11.09 21.99 16.36
C ASN A 143 -10.22 20.90 17.04
N GLY A 144 -9.60 20.02 16.25
CA GLY A 144 -8.78 18.91 16.71
C GLY A 144 -9.54 17.69 17.26
N LEU A 145 -10.86 17.73 17.37
CA LEU A 145 -11.68 16.61 17.84
C LEU A 145 -12.22 15.80 16.66
N VAL A 146 -12.12 14.48 16.72
CA VAL A 146 -12.67 13.58 15.70
C VAL A 146 -14.18 13.73 15.61
N THR A 147 -14.70 13.96 14.42
CA THR A 147 -16.12 14.07 14.13
C THR A 147 -16.65 12.94 13.25
N HIS A 148 -15.84 12.48 12.28
CA HIS A 148 -16.20 11.40 11.35
C HIS A 148 -14.97 10.55 11.05
N GLY A 149 -15.21 9.31 10.63
CA GLY A 149 -14.24 8.43 10.02
C GLY A 149 -14.73 7.95 8.67
N SER A 150 -13.77 7.64 7.79
CA SER A 150 -14.08 7.10 6.46
C SER A 150 -13.12 6.00 6.09
N TYR A 151 -13.52 5.16 5.13
CA TYR A 151 -12.66 4.20 4.47
C TYR A 151 -12.97 4.14 2.97
N SER A 152 -11.96 3.81 2.16
CA SER A 152 -12.13 3.54 0.73
C SER A 152 -12.50 2.07 0.50
N ALA A 153 -13.38 1.83 -0.46
CA ALA A 153 -13.68 0.50 -0.98
C ALA A 153 -14.15 0.60 -2.43
N HIS A 154 -13.48 -0.08 -3.34
CA HIS A 154 -13.83 -0.19 -4.77
C HIS A 154 -14.07 1.16 -5.47
N GLY A 155 -13.34 2.21 -5.07
CA GLY A 155 -13.45 3.56 -5.63
C GLY A 155 -14.45 4.47 -4.91
N ASP A 156 -15.22 3.96 -3.97
CA ASP A 156 -16.15 4.72 -3.15
C ASP A 156 -15.53 5.10 -1.79
N LEU A 157 -16.07 6.13 -1.15
CA LEU A 157 -15.72 6.56 0.20
C LEU A 157 -16.93 6.44 1.12
N PHE A 158 -16.81 5.58 2.12
CA PHE A 158 -17.85 5.34 3.12
C PHE A 158 -17.53 6.11 4.40
N THR A 159 -18.46 6.93 4.87
CA THR A 159 -18.26 7.84 6.01
C THR A 159 -19.32 7.62 7.08
N LYS A 160 -18.89 7.65 8.36
CA LYS A 160 -19.76 7.62 9.52
C LYS A 160 -19.39 8.69 10.55
N PRO A 161 -20.38 9.21 11.33
CA PRO A 161 -20.08 10.07 12.46
C PRO A 161 -19.38 9.31 13.58
N VAL A 162 -18.59 10.01 14.40
CA VAL A 162 -17.79 9.41 15.48
C VAL A 162 -18.61 8.55 16.44
N SER A 163 -19.88 8.86 16.66
CA SER A 163 -20.80 8.09 17.53
C SER A 163 -21.08 6.66 17.01
N GLU A 164 -20.82 6.39 15.73
CA GLU A 164 -21.04 5.08 15.09
C GLU A 164 -19.73 4.36 14.74
N LEU A 165 -18.59 4.98 15.08
CA LEU A 165 -17.28 4.41 14.73
C LEU A 165 -16.80 3.38 15.76
N PRO A 166 -16.19 2.29 15.31
CA PRO A 166 -15.46 1.38 16.19
C PRO A 166 -14.13 2.05 16.61
N MET A 167 -14.09 2.55 17.82
CA MET A 167 -12.92 3.25 18.37
C MET A 167 -12.22 2.40 19.42
N GLU A 168 -10.90 2.48 19.48
CA GLU A 168 -10.08 1.88 20.52
C GLU A 168 -9.00 2.89 20.96
N ASN A 169 -9.01 3.30 22.21
CA ASN A 169 -8.09 4.29 22.76
C ASN A 169 -8.00 5.62 21.96
N GLY A 170 -9.10 6.04 21.37
CA GLY A 170 -9.17 7.24 20.53
C GLY A 170 -8.85 7.01 19.05
N HIS A 171 -8.47 5.82 18.66
CA HIS A 171 -8.12 5.45 17.29
C HIS A 171 -9.27 4.73 16.58
N LEU A 172 -9.53 5.11 15.32
CA LEU A 172 -10.48 4.44 14.45
C LEU A 172 -9.98 3.04 14.08
N LYS A 173 -10.81 2.01 14.26
CA LYS A 173 -10.50 0.62 13.88
C LYS A 173 -10.95 0.32 12.46
N ILE A 174 -10.00 -0.04 11.61
CA ILE A 174 -10.22 -0.37 10.19
C ILE A 174 -9.71 -1.78 9.90
N VAL A 175 -10.40 -2.51 9.03
CA VAL A 175 -10.02 -3.86 8.59
C VAL A 175 -9.86 -3.88 7.08
N TYR A 176 -8.75 -4.42 6.60
CA TYR A 176 -8.55 -4.79 5.20
C TYR A 176 -8.99 -6.23 5.02
N HIS A 177 -10.00 -6.46 4.20
CA HIS A 177 -10.66 -7.74 4.07
C HIS A 177 -11.02 -8.06 2.63
N LYS A 178 -11.22 -9.33 2.34
CA LYS A 178 -11.79 -9.73 1.05
C LYS A 178 -13.29 -9.42 1.02
N ASP A 179 -13.71 -8.63 0.03
CA ASP A 179 -15.14 -8.26 -0.11
C ASP A 179 -15.89 -9.25 -1.00
N GLY A 180 -16.28 -10.36 -0.41
CA GLY A 180 -17.04 -11.40 -1.09
C GLY A 180 -16.32 -11.98 -2.32
N ILE A 181 -16.89 -11.80 -3.50
CA ILE A 181 -16.31 -12.24 -4.78
C ILE A 181 -15.48 -11.14 -5.47
N LEU A 182 -15.37 -9.95 -4.87
CA LEU A 182 -14.59 -8.83 -5.38
C LEU A 182 -13.14 -8.89 -4.88
N THR A 183 -12.38 -7.86 -5.14
CA THR A 183 -11.07 -7.60 -4.57
C THR A 183 -11.17 -7.27 -3.08
N HIS A 184 -10.02 -7.07 -2.43
CA HIS A 184 -10.00 -6.59 -1.04
C HIS A 184 -10.34 -5.10 -0.99
N ALA A 185 -10.82 -4.67 0.17
CA ALA A 185 -11.15 -3.30 0.46
C ALA A 185 -11.01 -3.02 1.96
N LEU A 186 -11.07 -1.77 2.35
CA LEU A 186 -11.20 -1.40 3.75
C LEU A 186 -12.67 -1.43 4.19
N ARG A 187 -12.88 -1.65 5.47
CA ARG A 187 -14.16 -1.49 6.18
C ARG A 187 -13.93 -1.04 7.61
N PHE A 188 -14.96 -0.52 8.26
CA PHE A 188 -14.95 -0.37 9.71
C PHE A 188 -14.91 -1.75 10.39
N ALA A 189 -14.14 -1.88 11.46
CA ALA A 189 -14.18 -3.07 12.28
C ALA A 189 -15.57 -3.28 12.89
N LYS A 190 -15.94 -4.53 13.15
CA LYS A 190 -17.13 -4.86 13.95
C LYS A 190 -16.85 -4.56 15.43
N SER A 191 -17.89 -4.35 16.24
CA SER A 191 -17.73 -3.92 17.64
C SER A 191 -16.86 -4.86 18.49
N ASN A 192 -16.92 -6.17 18.23
CA ASN A 192 -16.17 -7.19 18.98
C ASN A 192 -15.09 -7.90 18.15
N GLU A 193 -14.61 -7.24 17.09
CA GLU A 193 -13.61 -7.82 16.20
C GLU A 193 -12.23 -7.84 16.86
N THR A 194 -11.63 -9.03 16.86
CA THR A 194 -10.26 -9.26 17.30
C THR A 194 -9.35 -9.26 16.09
N ALA A 195 -8.12 -8.77 16.26
CA ALA A 195 -7.16 -8.71 15.17
C ALA A 195 -6.64 -10.10 14.78
N GLU A 196 -6.56 -10.33 13.46
CA GLU A 196 -6.02 -11.57 12.87
C GLU A 196 -4.53 -11.44 12.50
N THR A 197 -3.90 -10.29 12.77
CA THR A 197 -2.47 -10.09 12.49
C THR A 197 -1.59 -10.95 13.40
N ALA A 198 -0.36 -11.19 12.97
CA ALA A 198 0.66 -11.88 13.79
C ALA A 198 0.95 -11.17 15.13
N TYR A 199 0.51 -9.94 15.30
CA TYR A 199 0.67 -9.15 16.53
C TYR A 199 -0.49 -9.32 17.51
N ASN A 200 -1.55 -10.05 17.16
CA ASN A 200 -2.78 -10.22 17.95
C ASN A 200 -3.41 -8.89 18.42
N ARG A 201 -3.22 -7.83 17.66
CA ARG A 201 -3.77 -6.49 17.90
C ARG A 201 -3.87 -5.70 16.61
N PHE A 202 -4.74 -4.71 16.58
CA PHE A 202 -4.73 -3.69 15.53
C PHE A 202 -3.41 -2.91 15.58
N VAL A 203 -2.87 -2.58 14.41
CA VAL A 203 -1.56 -1.93 14.29
C VAL A 203 -1.62 -0.79 13.27
N THR A 204 -0.70 0.15 13.39
CA THR A 204 -0.45 1.17 12.37
C THR A 204 0.98 1.01 11.87
N PRO A 205 1.20 0.66 10.60
CA PRO A 205 2.55 0.71 10.03
C PRO A 205 3.17 2.10 10.21
N PRO A 206 4.51 2.22 10.30
CA PRO A 206 5.19 3.50 10.49
C PRO A 206 4.65 4.59 9.57
N ILE A 207 4.24 5.72 10.15
CA ILE A 207 3.59 6.82 9.42
C ILE A 207 4.66 7.72 8.80
N ILE A 208 4.43 8.07 7.53
CA ILE A 208 5.19 9.08 6.78
C ILE A 208 4.23 10.14 6.24
N SER A 209 4.68 11.38 6.20
CA SER A 209 3.90 12.54 5.72
C SER A 209 4.63 13.27 4.60
#